data_844daf764399296b9e5906db65ba0b06
#
_entry.id   844daf764399296b9e5906db65ba0b06
#
_cell.length_a   1.000
_cell.length_b   1.000
_cell.length_c   1.000
_cell.angle_alpha   90.00
_cell.angle_beta   90.00
_cell.angle_gamma   90.00
#
_symmetry.space_group_name_H-M   'P 1'
#
loop_
_entity.id
_entity.type
_entity.pdbx_description
1 polymer ?
#
loop_
_entity_poly.entity_id
_entity_poly.type
_entity_poly.pdbx_seq_one_letter_code
_entity_poly.pdbx_strand_id
1 'polypeptide(L)'
;TYQSLVKKKKEYFDQFDTVCIDETHKAKSTSIKTILEKCKAPRKFGLSGTVPKEGTLDRLTLMAYTGPLITQIKAKFLQDQGHITPCNVKILEMNYASQEVREAFKGLTHSEEDRKRLLNLEQNFVIEDKMRLEFITDAIKSTKKNCLVLFFRVDYGKEIHHNLRMKTDDRSVFYVDGGVSSDDRENYKSQMEEGEGKIMVASYGTFSTGINITNLHTVFLTESFKSDVIIRQSIGRGLRKHATKDMLTIVDFVDDFRLEGFKNYLYKHSEKRREIYKEEEFPYKVKKVDLNKLYTR
;
A
#
# COMPACT_ATOMS: atom_id res chain seq x y z
N THR A 1 -3.26 21.15 -13.24
CA THR A 1 -3.39 20.55 -11.89
C THR A 1 -4.43 21.31 -11.08
N TYR A 2 -5.02 20.71 -10.05
CA TYR A 2 -5.98 21.40 -9.16
C TYR A 2 -5.33 22.58 -8.41
N GLN A 3 -4.01 22.53 -8.15
CA GLN A 3 -3.27 23.66 -7.55
C GLN A 3 -3.27 24.90 -8.45
N SER A 4 -3.24 24.72 -9.76
CA SER A 4 -3.35 25.82 -10.71
C SER A 4 -4.80 26.33 -10.82
N LEU A 5 -5.77 25.42 -10.76
CA LEU A 5 -7.20 25.76 -10.87
C LEU A 5 -7.69 26.57 -9.67
N VAL A 6 -7.19 26.31 -8.47
CA VAL A 6 -7.61 27.04 -7.27
C VAL A 6 -7.40 28.57 -7.37
N LYS A 7 -6.40 28.99 -8.17
CA LYS A 7 -6.06 30.38 -8.42
C LYS A 7 -6.97 31.07 -9.44
N LYS A 8 -7.76 30.30 -10.20
CA LYS A 8 -8.68 30.86 -11.20
C LYS A 8 -9.84 31.57 -10.54
N LYS A 9 -10.34 32.63 -11.19
CA LYS A 9 -11.54 33.35 -10.78
C LYS A 9 -12.78 32.48 -10.98
N LYS A 10 -13.90 32.88 -10.33
CA LYS A 10 -15.16 32.12 -10.36
C LYS A 10 -15.72 32.01 -11.77
N GLU A 11 -15.62 33.11 -12.53
CA GLU A 11 -16.10 33.21 -13.93
C GLU A 11 -15.45 32.16 -14.87
N TYR A 12 -14.21 31.72 -14.54
CA TYR A 12 -13.56 30.66 -15.28
C TYR A 12 -14.36 29.34 -15.22
N PHE A 13 -15.06 29.09 -14.13
CA PHE A 13 -15.81 27.85 -13.91
C PHE A 13 -17.24 27.88 -14.49
N ASP A 14 -17.74 29.06 -14.90
CA ASP A 14 -19.11 29.20 -15.41
C ASP A 14 -19.29 28.53 -16.80
N GLN A 15 -18.18 28.20 -17.50
CA GLN A 15 -18.21 27.51 -18.78
C GLN A 15 -18.44 25.98 -18.67
N PHE A 16 -18.47 25.43 -17.45
CA PHE A 16 -18.57 23.98 -17.26
C PHE A 16 -19.96 23.58 -16.75
N ASP A 17 -20.61 22.68 -17.46
CA ASP A 17 -21.90 22.07 -17.07
C ASP A 17 -21.72 20.84 -16.17
N THR A 18 -20.55 20.22 -16.23
CA THR A 18 -20.26 18.98 -15.52
C THR A 18 -18.84 19.01 -14.96
N VAL A 19 -18.69 18.59 -13.71
CA VAL A 19 -17.39 18.40 -13.04
C VAL A 19 -17.27 16.97 -12.59
N CYS A 20 -16.18 16.32 -12.98
CA CYS A 20 -15.79 15.01 -12.50
C CYS A 20 -14.51 15.10 -11.68
N ILE A 21 -14.51 14.56 -10.47
CA ILE A 21 -13.37 14.57 -9.56
C ILE A 21 -12.85 13.15 -9.46
N ASP A 22 -11.69 12.90 -10.04
CA ASP A 22 -10.96 11.66 -9.81
C ASP A 22 -10.29 11.67 -8.44
N GLU A 23 -10.16 10.50 -7.83
CA GLU A 23 -9.65 10.33 -6.46
C GLU A 23 -10.40 11.23 -5.45
N THR A 24 -11.72 11.22 -5.53
CA THR A 24 -12.59 12.12 -4.78
C THR A 24 -12.46 12.00 -3.26
N HIS A 25 -11.86 10.92 -2.73
CA HIS A 25 -11.49 10.82 -1.31
C HIS A 25 -10.53 11.95 -0.86
N LYS A 26 -9.83 12.61 -1.82
CA LYS A 26 -9.00 13.79 -1.58
C LYS A 26 -9.82 15.11 -1.54
N ALA A 27 -11.13 15.06 -1.81
CA ALA A 27 -11.99 16.27 -1.86
C ALA A 27 -12.08 17.01 -0.52
N LYS A 28 -11.62 16.42 0.57
CA LYS A 28 -11.44 17.08 1.87
C LYS A 28 -10.31 18.13 1.87
N SER A 29 -9.42 18.15 0.88
CA SER A 29 -8.38 19.17 0.79
C SER A 29 -8.99 20.54 0.49
N THR A 30 -8.46 21.57 1.13
CA THR A 30 -8.95 22.96 0.98
C THR A 30 -8.97 23.42 -0.48
N SER A 31 -7.96 23.04 -1.26
CA SER A 31 -7.89 23.43 -2.68
C SER A 31 -9.03 22.86 -3.52
N ILE A 32 -9.39 21.59 -3.33
CA ILE A 32 -10.50 20.96 -4.07
C ILE A 32 -11.84 21.55 -3.62
N LYS A 33 -12.04 21.75 -2.30
CA LYS A 33 -13.23 22.42 -1.77
C LYS A 33 -13.41 23.81 -2.39
N THR A 34 -12.37 24.63 -2.39
CA THR A 34 -12.40 25.98 -2.99
C THR A 34 -12.78 25.95 -4.47
N ILE A 35 -12.27 24.97 -5.25
CA ILE A 35 -12.64 24.82 -6.66
C ILE A 35 -14.12 24.45 -6.79
N LEU A 36 -14.62 23.50 -6.00
CA LEU A 36 -16.00 23.05 -6.06
C LEU A 36 -17.02 24.13 -5.62
N GLU A 37 -16.63 25.00 -4.68
CA GLU A 37 -17.41 26.16 -4.24
C GLU A 37 -17.46 27.26 -5.30
N LYS A 38 -16.37 27.47 -6.05
CA LYS A 38 -16.35 28.38 -7.20
C LYS A 38 -17.17 27.90 -8.38
N CYS A 39 -17.24 26.57 -8.58
CA CYS A 39 -17.88 25.93 -9.72
C CYS A 39 -19.38 25.74 -9.49
N LYS A 40 -20.20 26.39 -10.33
CA LYS A 40 -21.67 26.31 -10.29
C LYS A 40 -22.24 25.18 -11.17
N ALA A 41 -21.38 24.32 -11.75
CA ALA A 41 -21.83 23.21 -12.58
C ALA A 41 -22.96 22.42 -11.89
N PRO A 42 -24.10 22.21 -12.56
CA PRO A 42 -25.25 21.51 -11.96
C PRO A 42 -24.97 20.01 -11.74
N ARG A 43 -24.00 19.44 -12.45
CA ARG A 43 -23.62 18.03 -12.32
C ARG A 43 -22.21 17.90 -11.77
N LYS A 44 -22.09 17.26 -10.61
CA LYS A 44 -20.80 17.01 -9.95
C LYS A 44 -20.70 15.52 -9.64
N PHE A 45 -19.68 14.85 -10.16
CA PHE A 45 -19.43 13.42 -9.96
C PHE A 45 -18.10 13.21 -9.26
N GLY A 46 -18.06 12.28 -8.34
CA GLY A 46 -16.82 11.82 -7.70
C GLY A 46 -16.53 10.37 -8.06
N LEU A 47 -15.30 10.10 -8.48
CA LEU A 47 -14.77 8.76 -8.70
C LEU A 47 -13.71 8.46 -7.65
N SER A 48 -13.72 7.28 -7.05
CA SER A 48 -12.68 6.85 -6.10
C SER A 48 -12.66 5.33 -5.98
N GLY A 49 -11.47 4.76 -5.94
CA GLY A 49 -11.27 3.36 -5.53
C GLY A 49 -11.43 3.15 -4.03
N THR A 50 -11.55 4.22 -3.24
CA THR A 50 -11.67 4.17 -1.78
C THR A 50 -12.71 5.17 -1.31
N VAL A 51 -13.87 4.66 -0.93
CA VAL A 51 -14.97 5.48 -0.39
C VAL A 51 -14.89 5.48 1.13
N PRO A 52 -14.93 6.66 1.80
CA PRO A 52 -14.93 6.74 3.26
C PRO A 52 -16.10 5.95 3.87
N LYS A 53 -15.88 5.38 5.06
CA LYS A 53 -16.89 4.59 5.77
C LYS A 53 -18.13 5.42 6.06
N GLU A 54 -19.29 4.78 6.02
CA GLU A 54 -20.57 5.40 6.38
C GLU A 54 -20.55 5.92 7.82
N GLY A 55 -21.23 7.03 8.07
CA GLY A 55 -21.27 7.68 9.39
C GLY A 55 -20.03 8.51 9.73
N THR A 56 -19.02 8.60 8.86
CA THR A 56 -17.83 9.44 9.09
C THR A 56 -18.00 10.85 8.54
N LEU A 57 -17.34 11.85 9.16
CA LEU A 57 -17.30 13.22 8.66
C LEU A 57 -16.73 13.30 7.24
N ASP A 58 -15.74 12.49 6.91
CA ASP A 58 -15.17 12.40 5.57
C ASP A 58 -16.22 11.98 4.54
N ARG A 59 -17.11 11.04 4.90
CA ARG A 59 -18.22 10.59 4.06
C ARG A 59 -19.24 11.71 3.83
N LEU A 60 -19.64 12.38 4.90
CA LEU A 60 -20.59 13.50 4.82
C LEU A 60 -20.03 14.66 3.97
N THR A 61 -18.75 15.00 4.16
CA THR A 61 -18.07 16.01 3.36
C THR A 61 -18.08 15.65 1.88
N LEU A 62 -17.77 14.39 1.54
CA LEU A 62 -17.80 13.91 0.17
C LEU A 62 -19.19 14.06 -0.45
N MET A 63 -20.22 13.62 0.27
CA MET A 63 -21.61 13.71 -0.20
C MET A 63 -22.07 15.14 -0.40
N ALA A 64 -21.63 16.08 0.45
CA ALA A 64 -21.96 17.50 0.30
C ALA A 64 -21.44 18.11 -1.00
N TYR A 65 -20.32 17.60 -1.54
CA TYR A 65 -19.72 18.14 -2.76
C TYR A 65 -20.06 17.37 -4.03
N THR A 66 -20.31 16.06 -3.94
CA THR A 66 -20.49 15.16 -5.11
C THR A 66 -21.80 14.38 -5.09
N GLY A 67 -22.64 14.59 -4.09
CA GLY A 67 -23.89 13.85 -3.93
C GLY A 67 -23.71 12.47 -3.27
N PRO A 68 -24.80 11.70 -3.17
CA PRO A 68 -24.78 10.38 -2.56
C PRO A 68 -23.97 9.38 -3.37
N LEU A 69 -23.58 8.24 -2.74
CA LEU A 69 -22.98 7.13 -3.43
C LEU A 69 -23.99 6.50 -4.40
N ILE A 70 -23.67 6.54 -5.69
CA ILE A 70 -24.52 5.97 -6.75
C ILE A 70 -24.28 4.46 -6.85
N THR A 71 -23.01 4.04 -6.86
CA THR A 71 -22.64 2.63 -6.97
C THR A 71 -21.25 2.37 -6.39
N GLN A 72 -21.04 1.16 -5.92
CA GLN A 72 -19.73 0.67 -5.49
C GLN A 72 -19.52 -0.73 -6.07
N ILE A 73 -18.44 -0.90 -6.83
CA ILE A 73 -18.10 -2.16 -7.49
C ILE A 73 -16.94 -2.78 -6.70
N LYS A 74 -17.15 -3.99 -6.20
CA LYS A 74 -16.11 -4.75 -5.48
C LYS A 74 -15.11 -5.36 -6.46
N ALA A 75 -13.86 -5.52 -6.03
CA ALA A 75 -12.82 -6.16 -6.81
C ALA A 75 -13.22 -7.59 -7.22
N LYS A 76 -13.86 -8.35 -6.34
CA LYS A 76 -14.35 -9.71 -6.64
C LYS A 76 -15.28 -9.75 -7.85
N PHE A 77 -16.24 -8.83 -7.95
CA PHE A 77 -17.12 -8.75 -9.12
C PHE A 77 -16.35 -8.52 -10.42
N LEU A 78 -15.36 -7.61 -10.41
CA LEU A 78 -14.51 -7.34 -11.57
C LEU A 78 -13.63 -8.54 -11.93
N GLN A 79 -13.17 -9.30 -10.96
CA GLN A 79 -12.45 -10.56 -11.18
C GLN A 79 -13.34 -11.61 -11.86
N ASP A 80 -14.54 -11.82 -11.36
CA ASP A 80 -15.49 -12.80 -11.89
C ASP A 80 -15.94 -12.47 -13.31
N GLN A 81 -16.04 -11.18 -13.64
CA GLN A 81 -16.27 -10.69 -15.00
C GLN A 81 -15.00 -10.69 -15.87
N GLY A 82 -13.87 -11.07 -15.32
CA GLY A 82 -12.60 -11.10 -16.03
C GLY A 82 -12.04 -9.72 -16.41
N HIS A 83 -12.44 -8.64 -15.75
CA HIS A 83 -11.91 -7.29 -16.01
C HIS A 83 -10.56 -7.05 -15.34
N ILE A 84 -10.29 -7.70 -14.22
CA ILE A 84 -9.03 -7.63 -13.50
C ILE A 84 -8.49 -9.04 -13.19
N THR A 85 -7.19 -9.13 -12.88
CA THR A 85 -6.53 -10.39 -12.54
C THR A 85 -7.03 -10.92 -11.18
N PRO A 86 -7.29 -12.22 -11.02
CA PRO A 86 -7.53 -12.82 -9.72
C PRO A 86 -6.38 -12.57 -8.74
N CYS A 87 -6.70 -12.49 -7.45
CA CYS A 87 -5.72 -12.19 -6.39
C CYS A 87 -5.79 -13.24 -5.28
N ASN A 88 -4.64 -13.60 -4.74
CA ASN A 88 -4.55 -14.30 -3.46
C ASN A 88 -3.58 -13.57 -2.52
N VAL A 89 -3.78 -13.73 -1.20
CA VAL A 89 -2.94 -13.10 -0.18
C VAL A 89 -2.28 -14.18 0.68
N LYS A 90 -0.96 -14.08 0.84
CA LYS A 90 -0.16 -14.90 1.76
C LYS A 90 0.29 -14.00 2.91
N ILE A 91 -0.25 -14.25 4.08
CA ILE A 91 0.12 -13.51 5.31
C ILE A 91 1.17 -14.33 6.04
N LEU A 92 2.35 -13.75 6.25
CA LEU A 92 3.46 -14.37 6.96
C LEU A 92 3.60 -13.69 8.33
N GLU A 93 3.05 -14.33 9.38
CA GLU A 93 3.20 -13.86 10.77
C GLU A 93 4.56 -14.28 11.29
N MET A 94 5.47 -13.31 11.40
CA MET A 94 6.86 -13.51 11.81
C MET A 94 7.01 -13.30 13.31
N ASN A 95 7.59 -14.29 13.98
CA ASN A 95 7.94 -14.28 15.38
C ASN A 95 9.47 -14.30 15.52
N TYR A 96 10.06 -13.24 16.08
CA TYR A 96 11.52 -13.11 16.23
C TYR A 96 11.95 -12.24 17.43
N ALA A 97 11.06 -11.44 18.01
CA ALA A 97 11.38 -10.66 19.19
C ALA A 97 11.56 -11.56 20.43
N SER A 98 12.57 -11.26 21.25
CA SER A 98 12.76 -11.94 22.52
C SER A 98 11.65 -11.63 23.53
N GLN A 99 11.58 -12.41 24.61
CA GLN A 99 10.62 -12.19 25.69
C GLN A 99 10.80 -10.81 26.33
N GLU A 100 12.06 -10.41 26.56
CA GLU A 100 12.41 -9.13 27.18
C GLU A 100 11.94 -7.95 26.32
N VAL A 101 12.12 -8.02 24.99
CA VAL A 101 11.65 -6.97 24.06
C VAL A 101 10.14 -6.85 24.11
N ARG A 102 9.41 -7.98 24.12
CA ARG A 102 7.94 -7.98 24.18
C ARG A 102 7.43 -7.40 25.49
N GLU A 103 8.07 -7.73 26.62
CA GLU A 103 7.71 -7.19 27.93
C GLU A 103 8.02 -5.70 28.02
N ALA A 104 9.15 -5.26 27.46
CA ALA A 104 9.48 -3.83 27.36
C ALA A 104 8.42 -3.06 26.55
N PHE A 105 7.97 -3.61 25.42
CA PHE A 105 6.88 -3.01 24.64
C PHE A 105 5.55 -2.99 25.39
N LYS A 106 5.21 -4.07 26.10
CA LYS A 106 4.02 -4.14 26.95
C LYS A 106 4.03 -3.08 28.05
N GLY A 107 5.20 -2.83 28.65
CA GLY A 107 5.39 -1.81 29.68
C GLY A 107 5.10 -0.38 29.22
N LEU A 108 5.11 -0.10 27.91
CA LEU A 108 4.88 1.23 27.32
C LEU A 108 3.42 1.45 26.87
N THR A 109 2.44 0.94 27.59
CA THR A 109 1.02 1.04 27.16
C THR A 109 0.15 1.95 28.02
N HIS A 110 0.71 2.62 29.01
CA HIS A 110 -0.03 3.30 30.07
C HIS A 110 -0.61 4.67 29.69
N SER A 111 0.07 5.44 28.83
CA SER A 111 -0.37 6.78 28.40
C SER A 111 -0.53 6.89 26.88
N GLU A 112 -1.10 8.00 26.40
CA GLU A 112 -1.18 8.28 24.96
C GLU A 112 0.21 8.61 24.38
N GLU A 113 1.06 9.25 25.14
CA GLU A 113 2.44 9.56 24.77
C GLU A 113 3.26 8.28 24.64
N ASP A 114 3.15 7.36 25.61
CA ASP A 114 3.77 6.04 25.56
C ASP A 114 3.34 5.25 24.33
N ARG A 115 2.07 5.33 23.95
CA ARG A 115 1.55 4.65 22.74
C ARG A 115 2.18 5.17 21.45
N LYS A 116 2.38 6.49 21.34
CA LYS A 116 3.09 7.09 20.18
C LYS A 116 4.56 6.66 20.17
N ARG A 117 5.20 6.70 21.33
CA ARG A 117 6.58 6.24 21.50
C ARG A 117 6.73 4.75 21.16
N LEU A 118 5.81 3.92 21.64
CA LEU A 118 5.80 2.49 21.36
C LEU A 118 5.72 2.18 19.86
N LEU A 119 4.83 2.84 19.11
CA LEU A 119 4.75 2.64 17.67
C LEU A 119 6.06 2.93 16.95
N ASN A 120 6.74 4.03 17.32
CA ASN A 120 8.04 4.37 16.75
C ASN A 120 9.12 3.34 17.13
N LEU A 121 9.12 2.85 18.37
CA LEU A 121 10.05 1.80 18.83
C LEU A 121 9.82 0.48 18.09
N GLU A 122 8.57 0.06 17.95
CA GLU A 122 8.24 -1.12 17.13
C GLU A 122 8.72 -0.97 15.70
N GLN A 123 8.48 0.19 15.05
CA GLN A 123 8.93 0.47 13.71
C GLN A 123 10.44 0.46 13.55
N ASN A 124 11.18 1.06 14.51
CA ASN A 124 12.63 1.01 14.49
C ASN A 124 13.16 -0.41 14.69
N PHE A 125 12.61 -1.13 15.64
CA PHE A 125 12.99 -2.51 15.92
C PHE A 125 12.87 -3.41 14.68
N VAL A 126 11.77 -3.32 13.93
CA VAL A 126 11.55 -4.18 12.79
C VAL A 126 12.46 -3.86 11.59
N ILE A 127 12.86 -2.61 11.42
CA ILE A 127 13.75 -2.24 10.30
C ILE A 127 15.23 -2.50 10.61
N GLU A 128 15.61 -2.52 11.91
CA GLU A 128 16.98 -2.80 12.35
C GLU A 128 17.27 -4.30 12.48
N ASP A 129 16.22 -5.14 12.52
CA ASP A 129 16.36 -6.58 12.70
C ASP A 129 16.90 -7.28 11.45
N LYS A 130 18.07 -7.87 11.56
CA LYS A 130 18.78 -8.51 10.45
C LYS A 130 18.16 -9.84 10.03
N MET A 131 17.61 -10.62 10.96
CA MET A 131 16.93 -11.89 10.62
C MET A 131 15.66 -11.62 9.82
N ARG A 132 14.93 -10.57 10.19
CA ARG A 132 13.77 -10.11 9.45
C ARG A 132 14.12 -9.68 8.04
N LEU A 133 15.15 -8.86 7.87
CA LEU A 133 15.63 -8.41 6.57
C LEU A 133 16.07 -9.59 5.70
N GLU A 134 16.81 -10.52 6.27
CA GLU A 134 17.26 -11.74 5.61
C GLU A 134 16.07 -12.57 5.11
N PHE A 135 15.11 -12.84 5.97
CA PHE A 135 13.90 -13.59 5.63
C PHE A 135 13.08 -12.91 4.51
N ILE A 136 12.89 -11.59 4.58
CA ILE A 136 12.16 -10.84 3.56
C ILE A 136 12.89 -10.92 2.22
N THR A 137 14.20 -10.70 2.19
CA THR A 137 14.98 -10.74 0.95
C THR A 137 15.04 -12.14 0.35
N ASP A 138 15.12 -13.19 1.17
CA ASP A 138 15.05 -14.58 0.71
C ASP A 138 13.68 -14.94 0.13
N ALA A 139 12.60 -14.47 0.77
CA ALA A 139 11.25 -14.65 0.26
C ALA A 139 11.07 -13.97 -1.11
N ILE A 140 11.61 -12.75 -1.28
CA ILE A 140 11.57 -12.02 -2.56
C ILE A 140 12.41 -12.76 -3.62
N LYS A 141 13.63 -13.16 -3.28
CA LYS A 141 14.55 -13.92 -4.16
C LYS A 141 13.90 -15.22 -4.66
N SER A 142 13.11 -15.89 -3.82
CA SER A 142 12.45 -17.16 -4.17
C SER A 142 11.42 -17.02 -5.30
N THR A 143 10.92 -15.82 -5.59
CA THR A 143 10.01 -15.58 -6.71
C THR A 143 10.79 -15.52 -8.02
N LYS A 144 10.24 -16.10 -9.08
CA LYS A 144 10.92 -16.11 -10.40
C LYS A 144 10.38 -15.07 -11.38
N LYS A 145 9.16 -14.63 -11.17
CA LYS A 145 8.47 -13.65 -12.03
C LYS A 145 8.63 -12.22 -11.50
N ASN A 146 8.16 -11.25 -12.27
CA ASN A 146 8.22 -9.84 -11.89
C ASN A 146 7.52 -9.59 -10.56
N CYS A 147 8.21 -8.91 -9.66
CA CYS A 147 7.65 -8.55 -8.38
C CYS A 147 7.90 -7.09 -8.00
N LEU A 148 7.00 -6.57 -7.20
CA LEU A 148 7.06 -5.26 -6.59
C LEU A 148 7.26 -5.42 -5.09
N VAL A 149 8.22 -4.71 -4.54
CA VAL A 149 8.55 -4.66 -3.12
C VAL A 149 8.25 -3.27 -2.62
N LEU A 150 7.24 -3.13 -1.75
CA LEU A 150 6.79 -1.84 -1.26
C LEU A 150 7.34 -1.55 0.13
N PHE A 151 7.98 -0.39 0.27
CA PHE A 151 8.52 0.09 1.53
C PHE A 151 7.97 1.48 1.89
N PHE A 152 8.00 1.81 3.17
CA PHE A 152 7.60 3.12 3.68
C PHE A 152 8.81 3.98 4.03
N ARG A 153 9.78 3.42 4.75
CA ARG A 153 11.01 4.13 5.16
C ARG A 153 12.10 3.97 4.11
N VAL A 154 12.61 5.12 3.66
CA VAL A 154 13.62 5.19 2.57
C VAL A 154 14.88 4.41 2.91
N ASP A 155 15.38 4.53 4.13
CA ASP A 155 16.59 3.84 4.61
C ASP A 155 16.42 2.32 4.50
N TYR A 156 15.28 1.80 4.97
CA TYR A 156 14.94 0.39 4.90
C TYR A 156 14.76 -0.09 3.46
N GLY A 157 14.11 0.72 2.63
CA GLY A 157 13.99 0.42 1.19
C GLY A 157 15.34 0.31 0.48
N LYS A 158 16.30 1.18 0.82
CA LYS A 158 17.69 1.11 0.31
C LYS A 158 18.41 -0.14 0.80
N GLU A 159 18.21 -0.53 2.04
CA GLU A 159 18.81 -1.74 2.60
C GLU A 159 18.25 -3.02 1.94
N ILE A 160 16.93 -3.10 1.75
CA ILE A 160 16.30 -4.19 0.98
C ILE A 160 16.87 -4.24 -0.44
N HIS A 161 16.96 -3.10 -1.12
CA HIS A 161 17.49 -3.04 -2.48
C HIS A 161 18.95 -3.52 -2.55
N HIS A 162 19.79 -3.05 -1.62
CA HIS A 162 21.19 -3.46 -1.53
C HIS A 162 21.32 -4.97 -1.35
N ASN A 163 20.61 -5.53 -0.37
CA ASN A 163 20.63 -6.97 -0.08
C ASN A 163 20.13 -7.82 -1.27
N LEU A 164 19.09 -7.37 -1.96
CA LEU A 164 18.58 -8.07 -3.14
C LEU A 164 19.60 -8.05 -4.27
N ARG A 165 20.28 -6.94 -4.52
CA ARG A 165 21.35 -6.87 -5.53
C ARG A 165 22.50 -7.81 -5.24
N MET A 166 22.87 -7.97 -3.97
CA MET A 166 23.94 -8.91 -3.57
C MET A 166 23.52 -10.37 -3.65
N LYS A 167 22.22 -10.66 -3.56
CA LYS A 167 21.69 -12.03 -3.55
C LYS A 167 21.17 -12.52 -4.91
N THR A 168 20.99 -11.64 -5.89
CA THR A 168 20.29 -11.96 -7.16
C THR A 168 21.16 -11.54 -8.35
N ASP A 169 22.22 -12.32 -8.63
CA ASP A 169 23.25 -11.98 -9.65
C ASP A 169 22.65 -11.80 -11.06
N ASP A 170 21.63 -12.59 -11.42
CA ASP A 170 21.06 -12.61 -12.77
C ASP A 170 19.75 -11.80 -12.92
N ARG A 171 19.31 -11.09 -11.88
CA ARG A 171 18.03 -10.36 -11.91
C ARG A 171 18.24 -8.86 -11.82
N SER A 172 17.54 -8.12 -12.69
CA SER A 172 17.48 -6.66 -12.58
C SER A 172 16.68 -6.27 -11.32
N VAL A 173 17.31 -5.47 -10.45
CA VAL A 173 16.69 -4.92 -9.23
C VAL A 173 16.66 -3.40 -9.36
N PHE A 174 15.47 -2.82 -9.52
CA PHE A 174 15.26 -1.38 -9.62
C PHE A 174 14.88 -0.79 -8.28
N TYR A 175 15.33 0.43 -8.00
CA TYR A 175 14.94 1.18 -6.81
C TYR A 175 14.24 2.47 -7.21
N VAL A 176 13.09 2.77 -6.57
CA VAL A 176 12.29 3.96 -6.88
C VAL A 176 11.74 4.59 -5.60
N ASP A 177 12.16 5.82 -5.34
CA ASP A 177 11.58 6.70 -4.32
C ASP A 177 11.26 8.10 -4.88
N GLY A 178 10.97 9.06 -4.00
CA GLY A 178 10.68 10.45 -4.39
C GLY A 178 11.83 11.17 -5.09
N GLY A 179 13.07 10.74 -4.89
CA GLY A 179 14.27 11.34 -5.46
C GLY A 179 14.63 10.85 -6.88
N VAL A 180 14.03 9.73 -7.34
CA VAL A 180 14.30 9.20 -8.69
C VAL A 180 13.61 10.06 -9.74
N SER A 181 14.31 10.37 -10.83
CA SER A 181 13.79 11.19 -11.93
C SER A 181 12.55 10.55 -12.61
N SER A 182 11.74 11.37 -13.28
CA SER A 182 10.59 10.86 -14.03
C SER A 182 11.03 9.95 -15.19
N ASP A 183 12.12 10.30 -15.85
CA ASP A 183 12.63 9.55 -16.99
C ASP A 183 13.15 8.17 -16.58
N ASP A 184 13.89 8.10 -15.47
CA ASP A 184 14.35 6.82 -14.91
C ASP A 184 13.17 5.95 -14.48
N ARG A 185 12.14 6.53 -13.85
CA ARG A 185 10.93 5.79 -13.47
C ARG A 185 10.22 5.19 -14.68
N GLU A 186 10.09 5.95 -15.77
CA GLU A 186 9.45 5.45 -16.99
C GLU A 186 10.31 4.37 -17.66
N ASN A 187 11.64 4.53 -17.67
CA ASN A 187 12.56 3.51 -18.15
C ASN A 187 12.46 2.20 -17.33
N TYR A 188 12.47 2.28 -16.00
CA TYR A 188 12.31 1.09 -15.15
C TYR A 188 10.95 0.42 -15.33
N LYS A 189 9.90 1.22 -15.53
CA LYS A 189 8.56 0.72 -15.82
C LYS A 189 8.54 -0.04 -17.15
N SER A 190 9.08 0.52 -18.25
CA SER A 190 9.18 -0.17 -19.55
C SER A 190 9.93 -1.49 -19.42
N GLN A 191 11.06 -1.49 -18.73
CA GLN A 191 11.82 -2.71 -18.50
C GLN A 191 11.01 -3.76 -17.71
N MET A 192 10.21 -3.36 -16.72
CA MET A 192 9.32 -4.26 -15.98
C MET A 192 8.19 -4.81 -16.86
N GLU A 193 7.63 -4.00 -17.77
CA GLU A 193 6.56 -4.45 -18.68
C GLU A 193 7.06 -5.43 -19.73
N GLU A 194 8.22 -5.19 -20.31
CA GLU A 194 8.79 -5.96 -21.42
C GLU A 194 9.54 -7.21 -20.97
N GLY A 195 10.01 -7.25 -19.72
CA GLY A 195 10.88 -8.30 -19.20
C GLY A 195 10.23 -9.22 -18.19
N GLU A 196 10.92 -10.32 -17.89
CA GLU A 196 10.55 -11.27 -16.85
C GLU A 196 11.60 -11.35 -15.74
N GLY A 197 11.17 -11.83 -14.57
CA GLY A 197 12.07 -12.09 -13.45
C GLY A 197 12.63 -10.84 -12.76
N LYS A 198 12.12 -9.65 -13.04
CA LYS A 198 12.63 -8.38 -12.50
C LYS A 198 12.02 -8.01 -11.16
N ILE A 199 12.75 -7.27 -10.36
CA ILE A 199 12.36 -6.81 -9.03
C ILE A 199 12.32 -5.28 -9.02
N MET A 200 11.22 -4.68 -8.59
CA MET A 200 11.13 -3.25 -8.32
C MET A 200 10.94 -3.02 -6.82
N VAL A 201 11.87 -2.32 -6.20
CA VAL A 201 11.79 -1.87 -4.81
C VAL A 201 11.32 -0.41 -4.82
N ALA A 202 10.10 -0.13 -4.41
CA ALA A 202 9.48 1.18 -4.55
C ALA A 202 8.85 1.70 -3.27
N SER A 203 8.95 3.02 -3.02
CA SER A 203 8.22 3.61 -1.90
C SER A 203 6.72 3.62 -2.18
N TYR A 204 5.90 3.40 -1.14
CA TYR A 204 4.44 3.48 -1.26
C TYR A 204 3.96 4.81 -1.86
N GLY A 205 4.58 5.92 -1.44
CA GLY A 205 4.22 7.26 -1.94
C GLY A 205 4.42 7.38 -3.44
N THR A 206 5.58 6.98 -3.94
CA THR A 206 5.92 7.08 -5.36
C THR A 206 5.10 6.10 -6.20
N PHE A 207 4.93 4.87 -5.72
CA PHE A 207 4.13 3.88 -6.44
C PHE A 207 2.65 4.28 -6.51
N SER A 208 2.07 4.83 -5.44
CA SER A 208 0.67 5.24 -5.42
C SER A 208 0.36 6.43 -6.36
N THR A 209 1.34 7.24 -6.74
CA THR A 209 1.10 8.50 -7.47
C THR A 209 1.43 8.45 -8.96
N GLY A 210 2.11 7.44 -9.49
CA GLY A 210 2.53 7.53 -10.89
C GLY A 210 3.00 6.28 -11.60
N ILE A 211 3.45 5.24 -10.89
CA ILE A 211 3.97 4.04 -11.56
C ILE A 211 2.82 3.08 -11.85
N ASN A 212 2.65 2.75 -13.12
CA ASN A 212 1.68 1.78 -13.58
C ASN A 212 2.38 0.63 -14.30
N ILE A 213 2.47 -0.52 -13.65
CA ILE A 213 3.06 -1.74 -14.21
C ILE A 213 1.98 -2.82 -14.20
N THR A 214 1.66 -3.37 -15.38
CA THR A 214 0.67 -4.43 -15.52
C THR A 214 1.28 -5.82 -15.37
N ASN A 215 2.56 -5.97 -15.77
CA ASN A 215 3.33 -7.22 -15.68
C ASN A 215 3.88 -7.47 -14.27
N LEU A 216 3.01 -7.38 -13.25
CA LEU A 216 3.35 -7.70 -11.85
C LEU A 216 2.65 -8.98 -11.41
N HIS A 217 3.42 -9.96 -10.92
CA HIS A 217 2.92 -11.27 -10.48
C HIS A 217 2.89 -11.38 -8.95
N THR A 218 3.78 -10.66 -8.25
CA THR A 218 3.84 -10.66 -6.79
C THR A 218 4.05 -9.23 -6.29
N VAL A 219 3.31 -8.86 -5.24
CA VAL A 219 3.51 -7.62 -4.49
C VAL A 219 3.85 -7.96 -3.05
N PHE A 220 4.97 -7.47 -2.56
CA PHE A 220 5.43 -7.64 -1.19
C PHE A 220 5.15 -6.37 -0.38
N LEU A 221 4.43 -6.51 0.72
CA LEU A 221 4.18 -5.45 1.70
C LEU A 221 5.19 -5.64 2.85
N THR A 222 6.32 -4.94 2.79
CA THR A 222 7.45 -5.22 3.69
C THR A 222 7.38 -4.50 5.03
N GLU A 223 6.56 -3.46 5.14
CA GLU A 223 6.37 -2.70 6.37
C GLU A 223 4.89 -2.60 6.71
N SER A 224 4.63 -2.55 8.01
CA SER A 224 3.27 -2.55 8.54
C SER A 224 2.70 -1.13 8.62
N PHE A 225 1.59 -0.89 7.94
CA PHE A 225 0.84 0.37 8.01
C PHE A 225 -0.67 0.10 7.96
N LYS A 226 -1.46 1.09 8.33
CA LYS A 226 -2.91 0.97 8.50
C LYS A 226 -3.76 1.72 7.45
N SER A 227 -3.14 2.41 6.51
CA SER A 227 -3.87 3.24 5.54
C SER A 227 -4.62 2.38 4.52
N ASP A 228 -5.94 2.37 4.63
CA ASP A 228 -6.87 1.69 3.71
C ASP A 228 -6.63 2.15 2.25
N VAL A 229 -6.54 3.46 2.04
CA VAL A 229 -6.32 4.05 0.71
C VAL A 229 -5.05 3.50 0.05
N ILE A 230 -3.92 3.54 0.79
CA ILE A 230 -2.62 3.10 0.25
C ILE A 230 -2.66 1.60 -0.08
N ILE A 231 -3.28 0.78 0.78
CA ILE A 231 -3.37 -0.68 0.58
C ILE A 231 -4.19 -0.98 -0.67
N ARG A 232 -5.41 -0.43 -0.77
CA ARG A 232 -6.30 -0.65 -1.91
C ARG A 232 -5.70 -0.16 -3.23
N GLN A 233 -5.07 1.01 -3.24
CA GLN A 233 -4.39 1.55 -4.42
C GLN A 233 -3.21 0.67 -4.84
N SER A 234 -2.40 0.21 -3.89
CA SER A 234 -1.24 -0.66 -4.19
C SER A 234 -1.69 -2.01 -4.75
N ILE A 235 -2.70 -2.63 -4.14
CA ILE A 235 -3.27 -3.89 -4.65
C ILE A 235 -3.94 -3.66 -6.00
N GLY A 236 -4.78 -2.64 -6.13
CA GLY A 236 -5.53 -2.32 -7.35
C GLY A 236 -4.65 -2.16 -8.59
N ARG A 237 -3.45 -1.56 -8.44
CA ARG A 237 -2.48 -1.48 -9.53
C ARG A 237 -1.93 -2.85 -9.92
N GLY A 238 -1.67 -3.71 -8.94
CA GLY A 238 -1.24 -5.09 -9.18
C GLY A 238 -2.34 -5.96 -9.82
N LEU A 239 -3.62 -5.62 -9.68
CA LEU A 239 -4.74 -6.39 -10.26
C LEU A 239 -4.93 -6.15 -11.76
N ARG A 240 -4.24 -5.20 -12.38
CA ARG A 240 -4.37 -4.95 -13.83
C ARG A 240 -3.95 -6.16 -14.62
N LYS A 241 -4.69 -6.44 -15.69
CA LYS A 241 -4.43 -7.58 -16.56
C LYS A 241 -3.13 -7.43 -17.35
N HIS A 242 -2.43 -8.53 -17.51
CA HIS A 242 -1.33 -8.68 -18.44
C HIS A 242 -1.39 -10.08 -19.08
N ALA A 243 -0.91 -10.22 -20.30
CA ALA A 243 -1.00 -11.47 -21.08
C ALA A 243 -0.32 -12.67 -20.39
N THR A 244 0.76 -12.41 -19.61
CA THR A 244 1.53 -13.45 -18.92
C THR A 244 1.05 -13.71 -17.48
N LYS A 245 -0.04 -13.06 -17.04
CA LYS A 245 -0.45 -13.06 -15.64
C LYS A 245 -1.83 -13.66 -15.41
N ASP A 246 -1.88 -14.84 -14.84
CA ASP A 246 -3.12 -15.53 -14.47
C ASP A 246 -3.59 -15.14 -13.05
N MET A 247 -2.65 -14.80 -12.16
CA MET A 247 -2.93 -14.47 -10.76
C MET A 247 -1.93 -13.48 -10.19
N LEU A 248 -2.41 -12.56 -9.35
CA LEU A 248 -1.58 -11.72 -8.49
C LEU A 248 -1.44 -12.39 -7.12
N THR A 249 -0.22 -12.49 -6.63
CA THR A 249 0.05 -12.88 -5.23
C THR A 249 0.45 -11.65 -4.41
N ILE A 250 -0.26 -11.37 -3.33
CA ILE A 250 0.16 -10.42 -2.30
C ILE A 250 0.87 -11.20 -1.20
N VAL A 251 2.07 -10.78 -0.82
CA VAL A 251 2.77 -11.32 0.36
C VAL A 251 2.81 -10.21 1.42
N ASP A 252 2.11 -10.45 2.51
CA ASP A 252 1.96 -9.51 3.61
C ASP A 252 2.80 -9.97 4.80
N PHE A 253 3.90 -9.27 5.09
CA PHE A 253 4.76 -9.54 6.23
C PHE A 253 4.20 -8.89 7.49
N VAL A 254 3.97 -9.68 8.52
CA VAL A 254 3.34 -9.28 9.78
C VAL A 254 4.26 -9.56 10.94
N ASP A 255 4.59 -8.52 11.69
CA ASP A 255 5.46 -8.59 12.86
C ASP A 255 4.64 -8.93 14.11
N ASP A 256 4.79 -10.15 14.63
CA ASP A 256 4.04 -10.69 15.76
C ASP A 256 4.85 -10.65 17.04
N PHE A 257 4.63 -9.61 17.86
CA PHE A 257 5.25 -9.43 19.18
C PHE A 257 4.23 -9.53 20.32
N ARG A 258 3.13 -10.25 20.09
CA ARG A 258 2.07 -10.42 21.07
C ARG A 258 2.57 -11.17 22.31
N LEU A 259 2.03 -10.76 23.46
CA LEU A 259 2.07 -11.45 24.74
C LEU A 259 0.66 -11.52 25.32
N GLU A 260 0.49 -12.27 26.40
CA GLU A 260 -0.75 -12.27 27.15
C GLU A 260 -1.10 -10.85 27.62
N GLY A 261 -2.32 -10.40 27.31
CA GLY A 261 -2.77 -9.04 27.60
C GLY A 261 -2.13 -7.92 26.78
N PHE A 262 -1.24 -8.23 25.81
CA PHE A 262 -0.60 -7.24 24.96
C PHE A 262 -0.65 -7.61 23.48
N LYS A 263 -0.95 -6.62 22.65
CA LYS A 263 -0.92 -6.71 21.19
C LYS A 263 -0.21 -5.49 20.63
N ASN A 264 0.93 -5.70 19.97
CA ASN A 264 1.73 -4.65 19.38
C ASN A 264 1.00 -3.92 18.23
N TYR A 265 1.37 -2.67 17.95
CA TYR A 265 0.69 -1.83 16.95
C TYR A 265 0.84 -2.35 15.53
N LEU A 266 2.03 -2.85 15.17
CA LEU A 266 2.26 -3.39 13.83
C LEU A 266 1.36 -4.60 13.57
N TYR A 267 1.10 -5.42 14.59
CA TYR A 267 0.12 -6.51 14.48
C TYR A 267 -1.32 -5.97 14.33
N LYS A 268 -1.72 -4.95 15.11
CA LYS A 268 -3.04 -4.30 14.95
C LYS A 268 -3.23 -3.72 13.54
N HIS A 269 -2.17 -3.18 12.93
CA HIS A 269 -2.22 -2.73 11.55
C HIS A 269 -2.48 -3.89 10.57
N SER A 270 -1.93 -5.07 10.83
CA SER A 270 -2.21 -6.26 10.01
C SER A 270 -3.67 -6.71 10.11
N GLU A 271 -4.29 -6.57 11.28
CA GLU A 271 -5.72 -6.87 11.44
C GLU A 271 -6.57 -5.95 10.56
N LYS A 272 -6.21 -4.66 10.45
CA LYS A 272 -6.88 -3.72 9.53
C LYS A 272 -6.70 -4.13 8.07
N ARG A 273 -5.51 -4.60 7.67
CA ARG A 273 -5.31 -5.13 6.31
C ARG A 273 -6.16 -6.37 6.04
N ARG A 274 -6.30 -7.26 7.02
CA ARG A 274 -7.20 -8.43 6.91
C ARG A 274 -8.68 -8.05 6.75
N GLU A 275 -9.12 -6.96 7.41
CA GLU A 275 -10.47 -6.42 7.18
C GLU A 275 -10.64 -6.04 5.70
N ILE A 276 -9.66 -5.35 5.10
CA ILE A 276 -9.68 -4.98 3.69
C ILE A 276 -9.72 -6.23 2.79
N TYR A 277 -8.90 -7.25 3.06
CA TYR A 277 -8.90 -8.49 2.27
C TYR A 277 -10.26 -9.19 2.32
N LYS A 278 -10.95 -9.17 3.47
CA LYS A 278 -12.31 -9.70 3.63
C LYS A 278 -13.35 -8.85 2.89
N GLU A 279 -13.28 -7.51 2.99
CA GLU A 279 -14.18 -6.59 2.31
C GLU A 279 -14.12 -6.72 0.79
N GLU A 280 -12.92 -6.92 0.24
CA GLU A 280 -12.68 -7.14 -1.20
C GLU A 280 -12.84 -8.60 -1.63
N GLU A 281 -13.14 -9.50 -0.69
CA GLU A 281 -13.29 -10.94 -0.91
C GLU A 281 -12.04 -11.60 -1.52
N PHE A 282 -10.84 -11.11 -1.16
CA PHE A 282 -9.58 -11.74 -1.54
C PHE A 282 -9.32 -12.98 -0.68
N PRO A 283 -9.12 -14.16 -1.27
CA PRO A 283 -8.74 -15.33 -0.50
C PRO A 283 -7.36 -15.11 0.14
N TYR A 284 -7.23 -15.43 1.43
CA TYR A 284 -5.96 -15.32 2.11
C TYR A 284 -5.63 -16.55 2.96
N LYS A 285 -4.33 -16.82 3.11
CA LYS A 285 -3.79 -17.86 4.00
C LYS A 285 -2.79 -17.23 4.95
N VAL A 286 -2.85 -17.62 6.23
CA VAL A 286 -1.91 -17.18 7.26
C VAL A 286 -0.92 -18.31 7.54
N LYS A 287 0.37 -18.01 7.49
CA LYS A 287 1.46 -18.91 7.90
C LYS A 287 2.24 -18.23 9.02
N LYS A 288 2.37 -18.91 10.15
CA LYS A 288 3.25 -18.48 11.25
C LYS A 288 4.67 -18.92 10.95
N VAL A 289 5.62 -18.03 11.13
CA VAL A 289 7.05 -18.26 10.87
C VAL A 289 7.83 -17.83 12.10
N ASP A 290 8.58 -18.75 12.67
CA ASP A 290 9.50 -18.48 13.77
C ASP A 290 10.91 -18.29 13.20
N LEU A 291 11.36 -17.03 13.11
CA LEU A 291 12.66 -16.70 12.52
C LEU A 291 13.81 -17.18 13.40
N ASN A 292 13.63 -17.22 14.72
CA ASN A 292 14.66 -17.74 15.62
C ASN A 292 15.00 -19.22 15.30
N LYS A 293 13.97 -20.02 14.93
CA LYS A 293 14.20 -21.41 14.51
C LYS A 293 14.81 -21.56 13.11
N LEU A 294 14.63 -20.57 12.26
CA LEU A 294 15.16 -20.60 10.88
C LEU A 294 16.62 -20.18 10.81
N TYR A 295 17.04 -19.21 11.63
CA TYR A 295 18.34 -18.56 11.57
C TYR A 295 19.24 -18.82 12.79
N THR A 296 18.76 -19.50 13.82
CA THR A 296 19.61 -19.99 14.91
C THR A 296 20.25 -21.31 14.47
N ARG A 297 21.41 -21.21 13.87
CA ARG A 297 22.33 -22.34 13.66
C ARG A 297 23.65 -22.04 14.35
#